data_aa46fa8f4350225cdaa338ecac7d29f1
#
_entry.id   aa46fa8f4350225cdaa338ecac7d29f1
#
_cell.length_a   1.000
_cell.length_b   1.000
_cell.length_c   1.000
_cell.angle_alpha   90.00
_cell.angle_beta   90.00
_cell.angle_gamma   90.00
#
_symmetry.space_group_name_H-M   'P 1'
#
loop_
_entity.id
_entity.type
_entity.pdbx_description
1 polymer ?
#
loop_
_entity_poly.entity_id
_entity_poly.type
_entity_poly.pdbx_seq_one_letter_code
_entity_poly.pdbx_strand_id
1 'polypeptide(L)'
;MSRIAWVPYADADEACSILGEHEGVTYRSYTKVDEPPADPAEVNFLVMPYMSSPSLLDDPSRLSGLEVVQMQSAGYDNVPELPEGVLLCNGGGIHDSATAELAVALTLAHARHLDDFARNMTTGTWKGQWGTGLAYRRVTIVGYGKIGKAIERRIEGFDATSITRVARTPRTDPEVRPVSDLPQVLAETDVCIIILPLTDDTRGLFDAQMLAHLPDGALLVNVGRGPIVDTEALLAEVSSGRLHAALDVTDPEPLPADHGLWSQPNVLISPHVGGYTNAFEPRRDALLRSQVEAWAQGRPLDHVVRGGQP
;
A
#
# COMPACT_ATOMS: atom_id res chain seq x y z
N MET A 1 37.12 7.10 -3.70
CA MET A 1 36.69 6.42 -2.45
C MET A 1 35.62 5.42 -2.84
N SER A 2 35.57 4.26 -2.18
CA SER A 2 34.49 3.29 -2.43
C SER A 2 33.17 3.85 -1.92
N ARG A 3 32.08 3.78 -2.70
CA ARG A 3 30.71 4.12 -2.30
C ARG A 3 30.07 2.89 -1.66
N ILE A 4 29.39 3.07 -0.55
CA ILE A 4 28.87 1.95 0.27
C ILE A 4 27.35 1.90 0.17
N ALA A 5 26.83 0.75 -0.25
CA ALA A 5 25.39 0.46 -0.27
C ALA A 5 25.04 -0.56 0.83
N TRP A 6 24.07 -0.22 1.69
CA TRP A 6 23.48 -1.14 2.65
C TRP A 6 22.22 -1.74 2.05
N VAL A 7 22.19 -3.06 1.93
CA VAL A 7 21.16 -3.79 1.16
C VAL A 7 20.58 -4.97 1.94
N PRO A 8 19.30 -5.35 1.70
CA PRO A 8 18.57 -6.31 2.54
C PRO A 8 18.81 -7.77 2.11
N TYR A 9 20.07 -8.14 1.90
CA TYR A 9 20.48 -9.50 1.55
C TYR A 9 21.34 -10.11 2.67
N ALA A 10 21.47 -11.44 2.69
CA ALA A 10 22.16 -12.14 3.78
C ALA A 10 23.63 -11.75 3.90
N ASP A 11 24.29 -11.55 2.76
CA ASP A 11 25.70 -11.15 2.68
C ASP A 11 26.01 -10.38 1.36
N ALA A 12 27.26 -10.00 1.20
CA ALA A 12 27.73 -9.27 0.02
C ALA A 12 27.75 -10.13 -1.25
N ASP A 13 27.96 -11.42 -1.14
CA ASP A 13 28.01 -12.34 -2.28
C ASP A 13 26.61 -12.51 -2.87
N GLU A 14 25.58 -12.67 -2.03
CA GLU A 14 24.18 -12.66 -2.45
C GLU A 14 23.82 -11.33 -3.10
N ALA A 15 24.20 -10.21 -2.49
CA ALA A 15 23.96 -8.87 -3.04
C ALA A 15 24.59 -8.70 -4.42
N CYS A 16 25.86 -9.10 -4.61
CA CYS A 16 26.53 -9.05 -5.90
C CYS A 16 25.85 -9.96 -6.94
N SER A 17 25.40 -11.14 -6.54
CA SER A 17 24.70 -12.08 -7.43
C SER A 17 23.38 -11.49 -7.95
N ILE A 18 22.64 -10.77 -7.10
CA ILE A 18 21.30 -10.24 -7.41
C ILE A 18 21.40 -8.87 -8.08
N LEU A 19 22.19 -7.96 -7.51
CA LEU A 19 22.27 -6.57 -7.94
C LEU A 19 23.30 -6.32 -9.05
N GLY A 20 24.27 -7.20 -9.17
CA GLY A 20 25.45 -7.05 -10.04
C GLY A 20 26.64 -6.43 -9.30
N GLU A 21 27.83 -6.60 -9.87
CA GLU A 21 29.04 -5.92 -9.41
C GLU A 21 29.16 -4.57 -10.12
N HIS A 22 29.46 -3.51 -9.35
CA HIS A 22 29.66 -2.16 -9.89
C HIS A 22 30.99 -1.60 -9.41
N GLU A 23 31.76 -1.04 -10.33
CA GLU A 23 33.07 -0.47 -10.01
C GLU A 23 32.93 0.64 -8.94
N GLY A 24 33.70 0.53 -7.88
CA GLY A 24 33.70 1.50 -6.77
C GLY A 24 32.50 1.38 -5.81
N VAL A 25 31.65 0.38 -5.94
CA VAL A 25 30.56 0.10 -5.01
C VAL A 25 30.88 -1.11 -4.14
N THR A 26 30.64 -0.97 -2.84
CA THR A 26 30.77 -2.06 -1.85
C THR A 26 29.41 -2.29 -1.20
N TYR A 27 28.94 -3.54 -1.19
CA TYR A 27 27.69 -3.93 -0.51
C TYR A 27 27.95 -4.33 0.94
N ARG A 28 27.04 -3.96 1.82
CA ARG A 28 26.96 -4.45 3.20
C ARG A 28 25.54 -4.96 3.48
N SER A 29 25.45 -6.11 4.11
CA SER A 29 24.16 -6.69 4.53
C SER A 29 23.49 -5.81 5.59
N TYR A 30 22.21 -5.45 5.40
CA TYR A 30 21.39 -4.66 6.32
C TYR A 30 19.97 -5.19 6.33
N THR A 31 19.75 -6.23 7.12
CA THR A 31 18.46 -6.93 7.21
C THR A 31 17.62 -6.52 8.42
N LYS A 32 18.26 -5.87 9.43
CA LYS A 32 17.62 -5.42 10.66
C LYS A 32 18.02 -3.98 10.96
N VAL A 33 17.04 -3.14 11.31
CA VAL A 33 17.24 -1.69 11.52
C VAL A 33 18.11 -1.39 12.75
N ASP A 34 17.97 -2.17 13.79
CA ASP A 34 18.69 -2.04 15.07
C ASP A 34 20.11 -2.65 15.06
N GLU A 35 20.48 -3.32 13.97
CA GLU A 35 21.80 -3.94 13.79
C GLU A 35 22.53 -3.37 12.56
N PRO A 36 22.96 -2.07 12.56
CA PRO A 36 23.66 -1.48 11.43
C PRO A 36 25.00 -2.19 11.21
N PRO A 37 25.37 -2.51 9.94
CA PRO A 37 26.56 -3.32 9.63
C PRO A 37 27.88 -2.58 9.80
N ALA A 38 27.83 -1.25 9.99
CA ALA A 38 28.99 -0.38 10.16
C ALA A 38 28.58 0.96 10.76
N ASP A 39 29.51 1.93 10.81
CA ASP A 39 29.20 3.31 11.14
C ASP A 39 28.20 3.88 10.13
N PRO A 40 27.04 4.39 10.56
CA PRO A 40 26.07 4.99 9.67
C PRO A 40 26.59 6.17 8.83
N ALA A 41 27.64 6.82 9.27
CA ALA A 41 28.29 7.90 8.51
C ALA A 41 28.92 7.42 7.18
N GLU A 42 29.18 6.13 7.03
CA GLU A 42 29.81 5.56 5.82
C GLU A 42 28.82 5.24 4.72
N VAL A 43 27.50 5.09 5.03
CA VAL A 43 26.51 4.66 4.04
C VAL A 43 26.19 5.77 3.04
N ASN A 44 26.20 5.42 1.74
CA ASN A 44 25.82 6.35 0.67
C ASN A 44 24.47 5.99 0.07
N PHE A 45 24.18 4.70 -0.10
CA PHE A 45 22.89 4.19 -0.59
C PHE A 45 22.28 3.25 0.45
N LEU A 46 21.19 3.65 1.06
CA LEU A 46 20.53 2.93 2.16
C LEU A 46 19.22 2.31 1.66
N VAL A 47 19.15 0.99 1.56
CA VAL A 47 17.88 0.28 1.38
C VAL A 47 17.30 -0.03 2.75
N MET A 48 16.13 0.55 3.06
CA MET A 48 15.45 0.26 4.32
C MET A 48 14.93 -1.18 4.34
N PRO A 49 15.15 -1.96 5.41
CA PRO A 49 14.56 -3.28 5.55
C PRO A 49 13.04 -3.23 5.45
N TYR A 50 12.43 -4.22 4.78
CA TYR A 50 11.00 -4.23 4.52
C TYR A 50 10.17 -4.29 5.82
N MET A 51 9.11 -3.49 5.89
CA MET A 51 8.21 -3.35 7.06
C MET A 51 8.92 -2.97 8.37
N SER A 52 10.08 -2.38 8.30
CA SER A 52 10.81 -1.88 9.47
C SER A 52 10.45 -0.44 9.79
N SER A 53 10.63 -0.06 11.07
CA SER A 53 10.61 1.35 11.46
C SER A 53 11.79 2.10 10.82
N PRO A 54 11.61 3.33 10.32
CA PRO A 54 12.72 4.12 9.79
C PRO A 54 13.60 4.76 10.88
N SER A 55 13.70 4.19 12.07
CA SER A 55 14.38 4.78 13.25
C SER A 55 15.84 5.15 13.04
N LEU A 56 16.54 4.51 12.09
CA LEU A 56 17.89 4.94 11.69
C LEU A 56 17.89 6.35 11.08
N LEU A 57 16.78 6.77 10.48
CA LEU A 57 16.62 8.09 9.86
C LEU A 57 16.20 9.18 10.85
N ASP A 58 15.86 8.84 12.11
CA ASP A 58 15.43 9.80 13.14
C ASP A 58 16.57 10.72 13.59
N ASP A 59 17.83 10.31 13.40
CA ASP A 59 19.02 11.13 13.65
C ASP A 59 19.84 11.28 12.36
N PRO A 60 19.49 12.24 11.50
CA PRO A 60 20.21 12.48 10.23
C PRO A 60 21.67 12.87 10.39
N SER A 61 22.07 13.38 11.56
CA SER A 61 23.46 13.78 11.81
C SER A 61 24.44 12.60 11.76
N ARG A 62 23.94 11.39 11.98
CA ARG A 62 24.72 10.15 11.89
C ARG A 62 24.92 9.65 10.45
N LEU A 63 24.25 10.24 9.48
CA LEU A 63 24.19 9.78 8.09
C LEU A 63 24.89 10.75 7.14
N SER A 64 26.05 11.29 7.55
CA SER A 64 26.74 12.36 6.83
C SER A 64 27.18 12.01 5.40
N GLY A 65 27.32 10.73 5.09
CA GLY A 65 27.66 10.23 3.74
C GLY A 65 26.45 9.88 2.86
N LEU A 66 25.21 9.99 3.39
CA LEU A 66 24.01 9.49 2.71
C LEU A 66 23.66 10.31 1.47
N GLU A 67 23.42 9.63 0.37
CA GLU A 67 22.97 10.19 -0.91
C GLU A 67 21.53 9.75 -1.25
N VAL A 68 21.19 8.50 -0.93
CA VAL A 68 19.93 7.88 -1.32
C VAL A 68 19.36 7.02 -0.20
N VAL A 69 18.06 7.20 0.08
CA VAL A 69 17.23 6.27 0.84
C VAL A 69 16.28 5.58 -0.11
N GLN A 70 16.34 4.27 -0.21
CA GLN A 70 15.45 3.43 -1.00
C GLN A 70 14.50 2.66 -0.09
N MET A 71 13.22 3.00 -0.15
CA MET A 71 12.16 2.23 0.52
C MET A 71 11.77 1.02 -0.32
N GLN A 72 11.39 -0.08 0.34
CA GLN A 72 10.82 -1.25 -0.33
C GLN A 72 9.28 -1.19 -0.38
N SER A 73 8.67 -0.24 0.31
CA SER A 73 7.24 0.04 0.30
C SER A 73 6.86 1.14 -0.70
N ALA A 74 5.62 1.12 -1.18
CA ALA A 74 5.07 2.21 -1.99
C ALA A 74 4.77 3.44 -1.14
N GLY A 75 4.30 3.25 0.11
CA GLY A 75 4.10 4.32 1.09
C GLY A 75 5.42 4.73 1.75
N TYR A 76 5.53 6.00 2.07
CA TYR A 76 6.68 6.62 2.72
C TYR A 76 6.27 7.71 3.72
N ASP A 77 5.03 7.64 4.15
CA ASP A 77 4.38 8.59 5.07
C ASP A 77 5.02 8.58 6.48
N ASN A 78 5.68 7.50 6.86
CA ASN A 78 6.42 7.36 8.11
C ASN A 78 7.91 7.74 8.03
N VAL A 79 8.41 8.15 6.86
CA VAL A 79 9.81 8.55 6.71
C VAL A 79 9.98 10.02 7.13
N PRO A 80 10.86 10.33 8.11
CA PRO A 80 11.09 11.69 8.56
C PRO A 80 11.69 12.56 7.44
N GLU A 81 11.81 13.86 7.68
CA GLU A 81 12.54 14.75 6.78
C GLU A 81 14.02 14.34 6.70
N LEU A 82 14.52 14.23 5.47
CA LEU A 82 15.91 13.85 5.20
C LEU A 82 16.78 15.09 5.02
N PRO A 83 18.11 14.96 5.21
CA PRO A 83 19.04 16.06 4.93
C PRO A 83 18.92 16.58 3.50
N GLU A 84 19.24 17.86 3.31
CA GLU A 84 19.27 18.49 1.99
C GLU A 84 20.20 17.73 1.04
N GLY A 85 19.72 17.45 -0.17
CA GLY A 85 20.45 16.72 -1.20
C GLY A 85 20.30 15.20 -1.14
N VAL A 86 19.69 14.63 -0.09
CA VAL A 86 19.40 13.20 -0.01
C VAL A 86 18.13 12.87 -0.78
N LEU A 87 18.21 11.90 -1.68
CA LEU A 87 17.05 11.42 -2.45
C LEU A 87 16.28 10.35 -1.67
N LEU A 88 14.96 10.51 -1.56
CA LEU A 88 14.07 9.45 -1.11
C LEU A 88 13.39 8.79 -2.30
N CYS A 89 13.64 7.48 -2.49
CA CYS A 89 12.99 6.66 -3.50
C CYS A 89 12.04 5.66 -2.83
N ASN A 90 10.84 5.49 -3.38
CA ASN A 90 9.90 4.49 -2.87
C ASN A 90 9.93 3.18 -3.68
N GLY A 91 9.24 2.14 -3.16
CA GLY A 91 9.11 0.83 -3.78
C GLY A 91 8.03 0.74 -4.87
N GLY A 92 7.90 1.79 -5.70
CA GLY A 92 6.88 1.83 -6.74
C GLY A 92 7.00 0.68 -7.75
N GLY A 93 5.95 -0.12 -7.89
CA GLY A 93 5.93 -1.29 -8.77
C GLY A 93 6.12 -2.64 -8.05
N ILE A 94 6.72 -2.66 -6.87
CA ILE A 94 6.95 -3.90 -6.11
C ILE A 94 5.61 -4.56 -5.74
N HIS A 95 4.69 -3.79 -5.17
CA HIS A 95 3.45 -4.29 -4.58
C HIS A 95 2.22 -4.23 -5.49
N ASP A 96 2.33 -3.68 -6.72
CA ASP A 96 1.17 -3.39 -7.56
C ASP A 96 0.29 -4.62 -7.81
N SER A 97 0.92 -5.77 -8.05
CA SER A 97 0.19 -7.02 -8.30
C SER A 97 -0.43 -7.60 -7.04
N ALA A 98 0.36 -7.68 -5.97
CA ALA A 98 -0.04 -8.29 -4.72
C ALA A 98 -1.18 -7.53 -4.04
N THR A 99 -1.04 -6.20 -3.90
CA THR A 99 -2.08 -5.36 -3.29
C THR A 99 -3.37 -5.36 -4.14
N ALA A 100 -3.24 -5.33 -5.48
CA ALA A 100 -4.42 -5.41 -6.33
C ALA A 100 -5.12 -6.77 -6.24
N GLU A 101 -4.37 -7.85 -6.07
CA GLU A 101 -4.91 -9.19 -5.84
C GLU A 101 -5.66 -9.27 -4.53
N LEU A 102 -5.06 -8.75 -3.43
CA LEU A 102 -5.71 -8.72 -2.12
C LEU A 102 -6.99 -7.87 -2.14
N ALA A 103 -6.98 -6.70 -2.79
CA ALA A 103 -8.16 -5.85 -2.91
C ALA A 103 -9.35 -6.60 -3.54
N VAL A 104 -9.09 -7.34 -4.61
CA VAL A 104 -10.11 -8.17 -5.28
C VAL A 104 -10.50 -9.37 -4.43
N ALA A 105 -9.53 -10.03 -3.79
CA ALA A 105 -9.78 -11.17 -2.90
C ALA A 105 -10.68 -10.77 -1.71
N LEU A 106 -10.39 -9.66 -1.03
CA LEU A 106 -11.20 -9.11 0.06
C LEU A 106 -12.61 -8.76 -0.43
N THR A 107 -12.72 -8.10 -1.59
CA THR A 107 -14.00 -7.78 -2.21
C THR A 107 -14.84 -9.03 -2.46
N LEU A 108 -14.24 -10.05 -3.08
CA LEU A 108 -14.94 -11.30 -3.41
C LEU A 108 -15.25 -12.12 -2.16
N ALA A 109 -14.31 -12.20 -1.21
CA ALA A 109 -14.50 -12.94 0.03
C ALA A 109 -15.73 -12.41 0.78
N HIS A 110 -15.83 -11.09 0.93
CA HIS A 110 -16.97 -10.46 1.58
C HIS A 110 -18.25 -10.62 0.75
N ALA A 111 -18.23 -10.25 -0.53
CA ALA A 111 -19.40 -10.31 -1.43
C ALA A 111 -19.99 -11.74 -1.59
N ARG A 112 -19.17 -12.77 -1.37
CA ARG A 112 -19.57 -14.20 -1.50
C ARG A 112 -19.67 -14.90 -0.14
N HIS A 113 -19.60 -14.17 0.99
CA HIS A 113 -19.70 -14.70 2.36
C HIS A 113 -18.66 -15.79 2.69
N LEU A 114 -17.46 -15.73 2.10
CA LEU A 114 -16.43 -16.75 2.34
C LEU A 114 -15.94 -16.73 3.79
N ASP A 115 -15.92 -15.56 4.41
CA ASP A 115 -15.63 -15.36 5.81
C ASP A 115 -16.65 -16.01 6.75
N ASP A 116 -17.97 -15.89 6.43
CA ASP A 116 -19.03 -16.60 7.15
C ASP A 116 -18.92 -18.11 6.99
N PHE A 117 -18.65 -18.57 5.77
CA PHE A 117 -18.48 -20.01 5.50
C PHE A 117 -17.25 -20.56 6.23
N ALA A 118 -16.14 -19.80 6.30
CA ALA A 118 -14.96 -20.18 7.07
C ALA A 118 -15.28 -20.30 8.59
N ARG A 119 -16.05 -19.37 9.14
CA ARG A 119 -16.55 -19.45 10.52
C ARG A 119 -17.45 -20.67 10.73
N ASN A 120 -18.36 -20.94 9.81
CA ASN A 120 -19.28 -22.08 9.86
C ASN A 120 -18.55 -23.44 9.81
N MET A 121 -17.39 -23.51 9.16
CA MET A 121 -16.56 -24.73 9.12
C MET A 121 -16.11 -25.15 10.53
N THR A 122 -15.83 -24.19 11.44
CA THR A 122 -15.39 -24.48 12.80
C THR A 122 -16.44 -25.19 13.66
N THR A 123 -17.72 -25.07 13.29
CA THR A 123 -18.88 -25.67 13.96
C THR A 123 -19.57 -26.76 13.15
N GLY A 124 -19.03 -27.11 11.97
CA GLY A 124 -19.66 -28.09 11.08
C GLY A 124 -21.04 -27.65 10.54
N THR A 125 -21.28 -26.35 10.45
CA THR A 125 -22.57 -25.78 10.03
C THR A 125 -22.65 -25.66 8.51
N TRP A 126 -23.53 -26.43 7.88
CA TRP A 126 -23.85 -26.36 6.45
C TRP A 126 -25.00 -25.39 6.20
N LYS A 127 -24.70 -24.08 6.05
CA LYS A 127 -25.71 -23.03 5.83
C LYS A 127 -25.30 -22.17 4.63
N GLY A 128 -26.09 -22.27 3.54
CA GLY A 128 -25.93 -21.41 2.37
C GLY A 128 -26.60 -20.05 2.57
N GLN A 129 -26.04 -19.03 1.93
CA GLN A 129 -26.66 -17.71 1.83
C GLN A 129 -26.33 -17.06 0.47
N TRP A 130 -27.21 -16.15 0.04
CA TRP A 130 -27.03 -15.45 -1.23
C TRP A 130 -25.99 -14.35 -1.08
N GLY A 131 -25.00 -14.35 -1.96
CA GLY A 131 -24.02 -13.26 -2.07
C GLY A 131 -24.35 -12.32 -3.23
N THR A 132 -23.76 -11.13 -3.23
CA THR A 132 -23.96 -10.12 -4.26
C THR A 132 -23.03 -10.30 -5.47
N GLY A 133 -21.82 -10.83 -5.27
CA GLY A 133 -20.79 -10.92 -6.33
C GLY A 133 -20.29 -9.54 -6.80
N LEU A 134 -19.61 -9.50 -7.95
CA LEU A 134 -19.20 -8.27 -8.65
C LEU A 134 -19.97 -8.03 -9.94
N ALA A 135 -20.58 -9.08 -10.52
CA ALA A 135 -21.40 -8.93 -11.71
C ALA A 135 -22.54 -7.93 -11.45
N TYR A 136 -22.73 -7.02 -12.41
CA TYR A 136 -23.74 -5.97 -12.37
C TYR A 136 -23.57 -4.94 -11.23
N ARG A 137 -22.41 -4.89 -10.57
CA ARG A 137 -22.12 -3.88 -9.54
C ARG A 137 -21.37 -2.67 -10.16
N ARG A 138 -21.57 -1.51 -9.57
CA ARG A 138 -20.87 -0.26 -9.88
C ARG A 138 -19.68 -0.15 -8.94
N VAL A 139 -18.47 -0.25 -9.50
CA VAL A 139 -17.23 -0.24 -8.74
C VAL A 139 -16.56 1.13 -8.87
N THR A 140 -16.12 1.70 -7.76
CA THR A 140 -15.31 2.92 -7.75
C THR A 140 -13.94 2.63 -7.19
N ILE A 141 -12.88 3.00 -7.92
CA ILE A 141 -11.49 2.91 -7.48
C ILE A 141 -11.01 4.32 -7.12
N VAL A 142 -10.77 4.56 -5.84
CA VAL A 142 -10.30 5.84 -5.31
C VAL A 142 -8.79 5.75 -5.08
N GLY A 143 -8.04 6.37 -5.98
CA GLY A 143 -6.60 6.23 -6.14
C GLY A 143 -6.22 5.50 -7.42
N TYR A 144 -6.18 6.21 -8.56
CA TYR A 144 -5.92 5.59 -9.85
C TYR A 144 -4.46 5.74 -10.29
N GLY A 145 -3.54 5.24 -9.44
CA GLY A 145 -2.12 5.05 -9.73
C GLY A 145 -1.82 3.66 -10.32
N LYS A 146 -0.59 3.16 -10.13
CA LYS A 146 -0.17 1.83 -10.62
C LYS A 146 -1.02 0.70 -10.04
N ILE A 147 -1.29 0.72 -8.71
CA ILE A 147 -2.10 -0.30 -8.04
C ILE A 147 -3.57 -0.19 -8.48
N GLY A 148 -4.15 1.02 -8.53
CA GLY A 148 -5.53 1.22 -9.00
C GLY A 148 -5.77 0.68 -10.42
N LYS A 149 -4.84 0.92 -11.33
CA LYS A 149 -4.84 0.30 -12.68
C LYS A 149 -4.73 -1.22 -12.64
N ALA A 150 -3.96 -1.77 -11.69
CA ALA A 150 -3.82 -3.20 -11.53
C ALA A 150 -5.09 -3.85 -10.93
N ILE A 151 -5.81 -3.13 -10.06
CA ILE A 151 -7.13 -3.52 -9.54
C ILE A 151 -8.14 -3.57 -10.68
N GLU A 152 -8.24 -2.49 -11.47
CA GLU A 152 -9.16 -2.41 -12.59
C GLU A 152 -9.01 -3.58 -13.54
N ARG A 153 -7.79 -3.85 -14.04
CA ARG A 153 -7.53 -5.00 -14.95
C ARG A 153 -7.99 -6.34 -14.41
N ARG A 154 -8.06 -6.50 -13.06
CA ARG A 154 -8.57 -7.72 -12.44
C ARG A 154 -10.10 -7.75 -12.38
N ILE A 155 -10.70 -6.58 -12.15
CA ILE A 155 -12.16 -6.43 -12.04
C ILE A 155 -12.84 -6.53 -13.41
N GLU A 156 -12.20 -6.12 -14.49
CA GLU A 156 -12.72 -6.16 -15.86
C GLU A 156 -13.30 -7.54 -16.25
N GLY A 157 -12.77 -8.62 -15.68
CA GLY A 157 -13.26 -9.99 -15.94
C GLY A 157 -14.48 -10.42 -15.12
N PHE A 158 -15.08 -9.54 -14.30
CA PHE A 158 -16.19 -9.89 -13.40
C PHE A 158 -17.56 -9.34 -13.82
N ASP A 159 -17.72 -8.86 -15.06
CA ASP A 159 -18.97 -8.33 -15.61
C ASP A 159 -19.57 -7.18 -14.75
N ALA A 160 -18.74 -6.34 -14.16
CA ALA A 160 -19.17 -5.14 -13.44
C ALA A 160 -19.93 -4.19 -14.39
N THR A 161 -20.98 -3.52 -13.88
CA THR A 161 -21.75 -2.55 -14.67
C THR A 161 -20.89 -1.37 -15.11
N SER A 162 -20.05 -0.87 -14.19
CA SER A 162 -19.13 0.23 -14.46
C SER A 162 -17.94 0.17 -13.51
N ILE A 163 -16.82 0.74 -13.96
CA ILE A 163 -15.63 1.00 -13.13
C ILE A 163 -15.35 2.51 -13.22
N THR A 164 -15.64 3.23 -12.14
CA THR A 164 -15.36 4.66 -12.03
C THR A 164 -13.99 4.86 -11.35
N ARG A 165 -13.17 5.70 -11.93
CA ARG A 165 -11.82 5.99 -11.47
C ARG A 165 -11.77 7.38 -10.87
N VAL A 166 -11.20 7.52 -9.68
CA VAL A 166 -11.02 8.81 -9.01
C VAL A 166 -9.56 9.00 -8.60
N ALA A 167 -9.01 10.17 -8.88
CA ALA A 167 -7.65 10.54 -8.46
C ALA A 167 -7.50 12.05 -8.29
N ARG A 168 -6.40 12.49 -7.65
CA ARG A 168 -6.07 13.91 -7.47
C ARG A 168 -6.00 14.65 -8.82
N THR A 169 -5.34 14.03 -9.82
CA THR A 169 -5.21 14.61 -11.16
C THR A 169 -6.20 13.96 -12.11
N PRO A 170 -7.22 14.68 -12.58
CA PRO A 170 -8.17 14.17 -13.54
C PRO A 170 -7.51 13.91 -14.90
N ARG A 171 -8.08 12.97 -15.67
CA ARG A 171 -7.62 12.59 -17.01
C ARG A 171 -8.84 12.25 -17.87
N THR A 172 -8.67 12.38 -19.19
CA THR A 172 -9.73 12.09 -20.16
C THR A 172 -9.59 10.72 -20.83
N ASP A 173 -8.38 10.14 -20.84
CA ASP A 173 -8.11 8.82 -21.43
C ASP A 173 -7.12 8.02 -20.56
N PRO A 174 -7.56 6.99 -19.88
CA PRO A 174 -8.98 6.73 -19.57
C PRO A 174 -9.56 7.87 -18.70
N GLU A 175 -10.89 7.99 -18.68
CA GLU A 175 -11.56 8.98 -17.82
C GLU A 175 -11.22 8.70 -16.35
N VAL A 176 -10.69 9.73 -15.66
CA VAL A 176 -10.41 9.71 -14.22
C VAL A 176 -10.98 11.00 -13.64
N ARG A 177 -11.93 10.88 -12.74
CA ARG A 177 -12.60 12.01 -12.09
C ARG A 177 -11.76 12.59 -10.97
N PRO A 178 -11.87 13.88 -10.69
CA PRO A 178 -11.18 14.51 -9.55
C PRO A 178 -11.78 14.06 -8.22
N VAL A 179 -11.01 14.18 -7.13
CA VAL A 179 -11.46 13.87 -5.76
C VAL A 179 -12.67 14.73 -5.35
N SER A 180 -12.81 15.96 -5.88
CA SER A 180 -13.97 16.82 -5.62
C SER A 180 -15.32 16.22 -6.07
N ASP A 181 -15.30 15.25 -6.98
CA ASP A 181 -16.51 14.59 -7.47
C ASP A 181 -16.92 13.40 -6.59
N LEU A 182 -16.13 13.04 -5.56
CA LEU A 182 -16.41 11.88 -4.70
C LEU A 182 -17.85 11.84 -4.17
N PRO A 183 -18.44 12.91 -3.65
CA PRO A 183 -19.82 12.85 -3.15
C PRO A 183 -20.83 12.35 -4.17
N GLN A 184 -20.69 12.80 -5.42
CA GLN A 184 -21.58 12.40 -6.52
C GLN A 184 -21.28 10.98 -6.99
N VAL A 185 -19.99 10.60 -7.09
CA VAL A 185 -19.56 9.26 -7.51
C VAL A 185 -20.00 8.22 -6.48
N LEU A 186 -19.82 8.49 -5.19
CA LEU A 186 -20.16 7.54 -4.12
C LEU A 186 -21.65 7.25 -4.04
N ALA A 187 -22.50 8.22 -4.36
CA ALA A 187 -23.96 8.02 -4.39
C ALA A 187 -24.42 6.93 -5.38
N GLU A 188 -23.57 6.61 -6.36
CA GLU A 188 -23.83 5.57 -7.37
C GLU A 188 -22.88 4.37 -7.23
N THR A 189 -22.20 4.21 -6.10
CA THR A 189 -21.14 3.21 -5.90
C THR A 189 -21.63 2.04 -5.06
N ASP A 190 -21.54 0.83 -5.58
CA ASP A 190 -21.86 -0.38 -4.83
C ASP A 190 -20.62 -0.98 -4.12
N VAL A 191 -19.42 -0.78 -4.71
CA VAL A 191 -18.14 -1.22 -4.15
C VAL A 191 -17.14 -0.07 -4.31
N CYS A 192 -16.65 0.47 -3.19
CA CYS A 192 -15.65 1.52 -3.14
C CYS A 192 -14.30 0.95 -2.70
N ILE A 193 -13.30 0.97 -3.58
CA ILE A 193 -11.95 0.48 -3.28
C ILE A 193 -11.01 1.67 -3.12
N ILE A 194 -10.46 1.85 -1.91
CA ILE A 194 -9.53 2.91 -1.55
C ILE A 194 -8.10 2.41 -1.66
N ILE A 195 -7.31 3.10 -2.48
CA ILE A 195 -5.87 2.87 -2.70
C ILE A 195 -5.14 4.20 -2.88
N LEU A 196 -5.45 5.17 -2.03
CA LEU A 196 -4.79 6.47 -1.95
C LEU A 196 -3.51 6.38 -1.10
N PRO A 197 -2.49 7.20 -1.36
CA PRO A 197 -1.44 7.47 -0.38
C PRO A 197 -2.00 8.33 0.77
N LEU A 198 -1.40 8.22 1.95
CA LEU A 198 -1.69 9.10 3.07
C LEU A 198 -0.95 10.43 2.89
N THR A 199 -1.71 11.51 2.88
CA THR A 199 -1.24 12.91 2.84
C THR A 199 -2.18 13.73 3.71
N ASP A 200 -1.85 15.01 3.95
CA ASP A 200 -2.74 15.91 4.69
C ASP A 200 -4.12 16.05 4.00
N ASP A 201 -4.14 16.03 2.66
CA ASP A 201 -5.39 16.11 1.87
C ASP A 201 -6.24 14.83 1.90
N THR A 202 -5.63 13.67 2.20
CA THR A 202 -6.32 12.37 2.17
C THR A 202 -6.61 11.81 3.55
N ARG A 203 -6.02 12.36 4.60
CA ARG A 203 -6.30 12.00 5.99
C ARG A 203 -7.74 12.36 6.34
N GLY A 204 -8.52 11.39 6.81
CA GLY A 204 -9.93 11.55 7.15
C GLY A 204 -10.83 11.91 5.96
N LEU A 205 -10.37 11.66 4.73
CA LEU A 205 -11.17 11.95 3.53
C LEU A 205 -12.52 11.21 3.54
N PHE A 206 -12.56 10.03 4.12
CA PHE A 206 -13.78 9.25 4.32
C PHE A 206 -14.27 9.42 5.77
N ASP A 207 -14.70 10.63 6.09
CA ASP A 207 -15.39 10.96 7.33
C ASP A 207 -16.87 10.52 7.31
N ALA A 208 -17.62 10.81 8.39
CA ALA A 208 -19.04 10.47 8.49
C ALA A 208 -19.88 11.07 7.35
N GLN A 209 -19.55 12.29 6.90
CA GLN A 209 -20.28 12.95 5.83
C GLN A 209 -19.98 12.28 4.47
N MET A 210 -18.73 11.94 4.20
CA MET A 210 -18.33 11.25 2.97
C MET A 210 -18.91 9.83 2.92
N LEU A 211 -18.84 9.09 4.03
CA LEU A 211 -19.43 7.74 4.14
C LEU A 211 -20.94 7.75 3.95
N ALA A 212 -21.64 8.82 4.36
CA ALA A 212 -23.08 8.97 4.17
C ALA A 212 -23.52 9.07 2.70
N HIS A 213 -22.61 9.36 1.76
CA HIS A 213 -22.93 9.35 0.33
C HIS A 213 -23.01 7.94 -0.26
N LEU A 214 -22.40 6.94 0.38
CA LEU A 214 -22.51 5.54 -0.09
C LEU A 214 -23.93 5.01 0.15
N PRO A 215 -24.52 4.29 -0.82
CA PRO A 215 -25.83 3.67 -0.64
C PRO A 215 -25.80 2.55 0.41
N ASP A 216 -26.97 2.26 0.97
CA ASP A 216 -27.13 1.14 1.90
C ASP A 216 -26.70 -0.18 1.24
N GLY A 217 -25.93 -0.99 1.99
CA GLY A 217 -25.35 -2.24 1.50
C GLY A 217 -24.11 -2.07 0.63
N ALA A 218 -23.57 -0.87 0.49
CA ALA A 218 -22.30 -0.68 -0.19
C ALA A 218 -21.14 -1.29 0.60
N LEU A 219 -20.14 -1.80 -0.12
CA LEU A 219 -18.90 -2.35 0.42
C LEU A 219 -17.78 -1.32 0.28
N LEU A 220 -17.18 -0.92 1.41
CA LEU A 220 -15.94 -0.16 1.46
C LEU A 220 -14.76 -1.10 1.60
N VAL A 221 -13.80 -1.03 0.68
CA VAL A 221 -12.54 -1.80 0.72
C VAL A 221 -11.39 -0.81 0.89
N ASN A 222 -10.60 -0.93 1.97
CA ASN A 222 -9.43 -0.09 2.16
C ASN A 222 -8.15 -0.94 2.15
N VAL A 223 -7.35 -0.77 1.10
CA VAL A 223 -6.02 -1.38 0.92
C VAL A 223 -4.93 -0.30 0.77
N GLY A 224 -5.25 0.96 1.09
CA GLY A 224 -4.34 2.10 1.03
C GLY A 224 -3.66 2.37 2.37
N ARG A 225 -4.32 3.21 3.21
CA ARG A 225 -3.88 3.55 4.57
C ARG A 225 -5.08 3.71 5.49
N GLY A 226 -4.94 3.24 6.74
CA GLY A 226 -6.00 3.31 7.76
C GLY A 226 -6.55 4.73 7.96
N PRO A 227 -5.70 5.71 8.25
CA PRO A 227 -6.13 7.08 8.54
C PRO A 227 -6.84 7.84 7.40
N ILE A 228 -7.03 7.24 6.23
CA ILE A 228 -7.86 7.81 5.14
C ILE A 228 -9.34 7.73 5.49
N VAL A 229 -9.73 6.73 6.28
CA VAL A 229 -11.10 6.50 6.74
C VAL A 229 -11.17 6.83 8.23
N ASP A 230 -12.13 7.64 8.62
CA ASP A 230 -12.45 7.85 10.04
C ASP A 230 -12.99 6.53 10.63
N THR A 231 -12.22 5.95 11.54
CA THR A 231 -12.49 4.62 12.10
C THR A 231 -13.80 4.60 12.92
N GLU A 232 -14.09 5.66 13.69
CA GLU A 232 -15.30 5.73 14.49
C GLU A 232 -16.55 5.94 13.61
N ALA A 233 -16.43 6.77 12.58
CA ALA A 233 -17.49 6.94 11.61
C ALA A 233 -17.79 5.63 10.85
N LEU A 234 -16.74 4.91 10.42
CA LEU A 234 -16.91 3.60 9.80
C LEU A 234 -17.55 2.58 10.76
N LEU A 235 -17.11 2.55 12.03
CA LEU A 235 -17.67 1.67 13.05
C LEU A 235 -19.17 1.94 13.26
N ALA A 236 -19.60 3.18 13.28
CA ALA A 236 -21.02 3.54 13.38
C ALA A 236 -21.83 3.01 12.18
N GLU A 237 -21.29 3.14 10.96
CA GLU A 237 -21.95 2.70 9.74
C GLU A 237 -22.06 1.18 9.62
N VAL A 238 -21.01 0.45 9.98
CA VAL A 238 -21.05 -1.03 9.95
C VAL A 238 -21.85 -1.60 11.13
N SER A 239 -21.86 -0.93 12.30
CA SER A 239 -22.65 -1.36 13.46
C SER A 239 -24.16 -1.17 13.24
N SER A 240 -24.56 -0.16 12.46
CA SER A 240 -25.94 0.01 12.02
C SER A 240 -26.38 -0.98 10.95
N GLY A 241 -25.43 -1.70 10.34
CA GLY A 241 -25.63 -2.59 9.21
C GLY A 241 -25.82 -1.85 7.88
N ARG A 242 -25.63 -0.53 7.83
CA ARG A 242 -25.79 0.26 6.61
C ARG A 242 -24.69 0.00 5.59
N LEU A 243 -23.44 -0.02 6.02
CA LEU A 243 -22.29 -0.32 5.18
C LEU A 243 -21.65 -1.68 5.54
N HIS A 244 -20.87 -2.18 4.61
CA HIS A 244 -19.97 -3.32 4.78
C HIS A 244 -18.53 -2.83 4.63
N ALA A 245 -17.57 -3.50 5.27
CA ALA A 245 -16.16 -3.15 5.14
C ALA A 245 -15.24 -4.36 4.94
N ALA A 246 -14.19 -4.18 4.13
CA ALA A 246 -13.09 -5.13 3.98
C ALA A 246 -11.76 -4.34 4.03
N LEU A 247 -11.00 -4.54 5.09
CA LEU A 247 -9.88 -3.68 5.47
C LEU A 247 -8.58 -4.47 5.50
N ASP A 248 -7.56 -4.01 4.79
CA ASP A 248 -6.17 -4.47 5.00
C ASP A 248 -5.41 -3.53 5.92
N VAL A 249 -5.91 -2.33 6.11
CA VAL A 249 -5.31 -1.28 6.94
C VAL A 249 -6.35 -0.65 7.87
N THR A 250 -5.94 -0.28 9.08
CA THR A 250 -6.79 0.32 10.11
C THR A 250 -6.12 1.53 10.76
N ASP A 251 -6.87 2.30 11.54
CA ASP A 251 -6.33 3.35 12.39
C ASP A 251 -7.00 3.26 13.78
N PRO A 252 -6.24 2.97 14.87
CA PRO A 252 -4.79 2.71 14.87
C PRO A 252 -4.40 1.37 14.22
N GLU A 253 -3.09 1.24 13.93
CA GLU A 253 -2.49 0.01 13.42
C GLU A 253 -1.28 -0.38 14.29
N PRO A 254 -1.27 -1.57 14.92
CA PRO A 254 -2.31 -2.61 14.92
C PRO A 254 -3.62 -2.16 15.56
N LEU A 255 -4.75 -2.69 15.06
CA LEU A 255 -6.06 -2.45 15.66
C LEU A 255 -6.13 -3.10 17.06
N PRO A 256 -6.48 -2.36 18.13
CA PRO A 256 -6.60 -2.91 19.48
C PRO A 256 -7.52 -4.13 19.55
N ALA A 257 -7.16 -5.11 20.38
CA ALA A 257 -7.87 -6.39 20.46
C ALA A 257 -9.34 -6.28 20.95
N ASP A 258 -9.66 -5.20 21.65
CA ASP A 258 -11.00 -4.87 22.16
C ASP A 258 -11.80 -3.93 21.24
N HIS A 259 -11.24 -3.55 20.08
CA HIS A 259 -11.90 -2.63 19.16
C HIS A 259 -13.18 -3.22 18.54
N GLY A 260 -14.23 -2.39 18.45
CA GLY A 260 -15.56 -2.81 18.01
C GLY A 260 -15.63 -3.40 16.59
N LEU A 261 -14.73 -3.05 15.69
CA LEU A 261 -14.68 -3.59 14.32
C LEU A 261 -14.48 -5.11 14.29
N TRP A 262 -13.75 -5.70 15.26
CA TRP A 262 -13.53 -7.16 15.31
C TRP A 262 -14.82 -7.97 15.48
N SER A 263 -15.82 -7.38 16.11
CA SER A 263 -17.08 -8.04 16.41
C SER A 263 -18.18 -7.82 15.35
N GLN A 264 -17.93 -7.01 14.33
CA GLN A 264 -18.92 -6.73 13.29
C GLN A 264 -19.02 -7.87 12.28
N PRO A 265 -20.21 -8.46 12.04
CA PRO A 265 -20.37 -9.56 11.10
C PRO A 265 -20.18 -9.16 9.64
N ASN A 266 -20.33 -7.88 9.32
CA ASN A 266 -20.18 -7.26 8.00
C ASN A 266 -18.82 -6.62 7.80
N VAL A 267 -17.82 -6.99 8.60
CA VAL A 267 -16.43 -6.51 8.49
C VAL A 267 -15.47 -7.70 8.31
N LEU A 268 -14.57 -7.58 7.34
CA LEU A 268 -13.46 -8.49 7.11
C LEU A 268 -12.14 -7.72 7.24
N ILE A 269 -11.21 -8.20 8.06
CA ILE A 269 -9.93 -7.52 8.29
C ILE A 269 -8.77 -8.48 7.97
N SER A 270 -7.80 -7.99 7.20
CA SER A 270 -6.46 -8.59 7.05
C SER A 270 -5.40 -7.67 7.65
N PRO A 271 -4.31 -8.20 8.23
CA PRO A 271 -3.38 -7.42 9.06
C PRO A 271 -2.25 -6.80 8.23
N HIS A 272 -2.57 -5.87 7.31
CA HIS A 272 -1.66 -5.13 6.44
C HIS A 272 -0.72 -6.04 5.65
N VAL A 273 -1.29 -6.99 4.93
CA VAL A 273 -0.56 -8.03 4.18
C VAL A 273 -0.63 -7.86 2.66
N GLY A 274 -1.08 -6.70 2.18
CA GLY A 274 -1.23 -6.42 0.75
C GLY A 274 0.03 -6.63 -0.09
N GLY A 275 1.21 -6.55 0.53
CA GLY A 275 2.50 -6.81 -0.10
C GLY A 275 3.06 -8.23 0.10
N TYR A 276 2.46 -9.06 0.97
CA TYR A 276 3.03 -10.32 1.45
C TYR A 276 2.75 -11.48 0.51
N THR A 277 3.41 -11.51 -0.63
CA THR A 277 3.30 -12.60 -1.62
C THR A 277 4.64 -12.97 -2.21
N ASN A 278 4.70 -14.12 -2.88
CA ASN A 278 5.87 -14.56 -3.65
C ASN A 278 6.25 -13.62 -4.82
N ALA A 279 5.41 -12.64 -5.15
CA ALA A 279 5.73 -11.63 -6.14
C ALA A 279 6.65 -10.52 -5.59
N PHE A 280 6.85 -10.45 -4.27
CA PHE A 280 7.64 -9.40 -3.63
C PHE A 280 9.11 -9.47 -4.03
N GLU A 281 9.77 -10.58 -3.73
CA GLU A 281 11.23 -10.71 -3.92
C GLU A 281 11.68 -10.46 -5.36
N PRO A 282 11.09 -11.09 -6.39
CA PRO A 282 11.54 -10.85 -7.76
C PRO A 282 11.39 -9.40 -8.21
N ARG A 283 10.35 -8.70 -7.73
CA ARG A 283 10.09 -7.30 -8.07
C ARG A 283 10.99 -6.35 -7.29
N ARG A 284 11.22 -6.63 -6.00
CA ARG A 284 12.21 -5.93 -5.18
C ARG A 284 13.58 -5.99 -5.83
N ASP A 285 14.03 -7.20 -6.19
CA ASP A 285 15.35 -7.44 -6.75
C ASP A 285 15.53 -6.73 -8.10
N ALA A 286 14.50 -6.75 -8.94
CA ALA A 286 14.51 -6.04 -10.21
C ALA A 286 14.61 -4.50 -10.01
N LEU A 287 13.84 -3.95 -9.06
CA LEU A 287 13.91 -2.52 -8.73
C LEU A 287 15.28 -2.17 -8.14
N LEU A 288 15.73 -2.88 -7.12
CA LEU A 288 17.01 -2.57 -6.45
C LEU A 288 18.19 -2.68 -7.40
N ARG A 289 18.20 -3.67 -8.30
CA ARG A 289 19.22 -3.78 -9.36
C ARG A 289 19.24 -2.53 -10.24
N SER A 290 18.09 -2.11 -10.75
CA SER A 290 17.98 -0.91 -11.58
C SER A 290 18.44 0.35 -10.85
N GLN A 291 18.02 0.53 -9.60
CA GLN A 291 18.36 1.69 -8.79
C GLN A 291 19.83 1.76 -8.44
N VAL A 292 20.43 0.64 -7.99
CA VAL A 292 21.86 0.59 -7.66
C VAL A 292 22.73 0.78 -8.90
N GLU A 293 22.35 0.19 -10.04
CA GLU A 293 23.05 0.40 -11.30
C GLU A 293 23.00 1.87 -11.74
N ALA A 294 21.82 2.50 -11.69
CA ALA A 294 21.66 3.91 -12.03
C ALA A 294 22.49 4.81 -11.11
N TRP A 295 22.42 4.56 -9.79
CA TRP A 295 23.21 5.29 -8.80
C TRP A 295 24.72 5.12 -9.02
N ALA A 296 25.21 3.89 -9.24
CA ALA A 296 26.63 3.62 -9.50
C ALA A 296 27.16 4.38 -10.71
N GLN A 297 26.33 4.52 -11.74
CA GLN A 297 26.65 5.21 -13.00
C GLN A 297 26.32 6.71 -12.99
N GLY A 298 25.82 7.26 -11.88
CA GLY A 298 25.41 8.68 -11.80
C GLY A 298 24.23 9.03 -12.71
N ARG A 299 23.38 8.04 -13.05
CA ARG A 299 22.15 8.24 -13.84
C ARG A 299 20.97 8.61 -12.90
N PRO A 300 19.94 9.30 -13.41
CA PRO A 300 18.73 9.58 -12.64
C PRO A 300 18.11 8.29 -12.07
N LEU A 301 17.62 8.38 -10.84
CA LEU A 301 16.91 7.29 -10.16
C LEU A 301 15.42 7.32 -10.49
N ASP A 302 14.80 6.14 -10.54
CA ASP A 302 13.36 6.00 -10.64
C ASP A 302 12.70 6.18 -9.26
N HIS A 303 11.39 6.52 -9.28
CA HIS A 303 10.56 6.58 -8.06
C HIS A 303 11.05 7.54 -6.97
N VAL A 304 11.76 8.61 -7.35
CA VAL A 304 12.12 9.69 -6.42
C VAL A 304 10.85 10.41 -5.96
N VAL A 305 10.63 10.47 -4.65
CA VAL A 305 9.43 11.07 -4.03
C VAL A 305 9.75 12.30 -3.18
N ARG A 306 11.03 12.46 -2.76
CA ARG A 306 11.56 13.66 -2.08
C ARG A 306 13.02 13.88 -2.50
N GLY A 307 13.51 15.11 -2.38
CA GLY A 307 14.91 15.47 -2.64
C GLY A 307 15.30 15.56 -4.13
N GLY A 308 14.37 15.30 -5.06
CA GLY A 308 14.63 15.45 -6.49
C GLY A 308 14.88 16.92 -6.86
N GLN A 309 15.75 17.16 -7.88
CA GLN A 309 15.86 18.49 -8.47
C GLN A 309 14.51 18.90 -9.06
N PRO A 310 14.09 20.17 -8.92
CA PRO A 310 12.86 20.69 -9.49
C PRO A 310 12.81 20.60 -10.99
#